data_3a0960bc15875ffbcde4ba63114df431
#
_entry.id   3a0960bc15875ffbcde4ba63114df431
#
_cell.length_a   1.000
_cell.length_b   1.000
_cell.length_c   1.000
_cell.angle_alpha   90.00
_cell.angle_beta   90.00
_cell.angle_gamma   90.00
#
_symmetry.space_group_name_H-M   'P 1'
#
loop_
_entity.id
_entity.type
_entity.pdbx_description
1 polymer ?
#
loop_
_entity_poly.entity_id
_entity_poly.type
_entity_poly.pdbx_seq_one_letter_code
_entity_poly.pdbx_strand_id
1 'polypeptide(L)'
;MDRKRAGSRTALALLSIPAALALLLSGCAPGGEEPGETTPPASATSPGASPTEPGSAPPSSPAEGAPVDTKLKISVSTSGADYKEEKTLVCVDSKPMESSTVQDPDAACAALVRHAENVFFTQPDPNRACTQEYGGPQQAHVTGTIDGREVNKTFTLTDGCQISEWNAMKDLLGGAGGKV
;
A
#
# COMPACT_ATOMS: atom_id res chain seq x y z
N MET A 1 40.10 -5.25 -37.54
CA MET A 1 40.54 -3.84 -37.34
C MET A 1 40.27 -3.50 -35.87
N ASP A 2 41.40 -3.53 -35.15
CA ASP A 2 41.44 -3.20 -33.72
C ASP A 2 41.07 -1.76 -33.44
N ARG A 3 40.34 -1.51 -32.32
CA ARG A 3 40.51 -0.30 -31.52
C ARG A 3 40.29 -0.57 -30.03
N LYS A 4 41.41 -0.88 -29.38
CA LYS A 4 41.68 -0.61 -27.97
C LYS A 4 41.55 0.89 -27.67
N ARG A 5 41.03 1.25 -26.51
CA ARG A 5 41.52 2.34 -25.63
C ARG A 5 40.63 2.29 -24.39
N ALA A 6 41.24 2.01 -23.25
CA ALA A 6 41.94 2.84 -22.26
C ALA A 6 40.88 3.57 -21.39
N GLY A 7 40.62 3.23 -20.17
CA GLY A 7 41.53 3.34 -19.04
C GLY A 7 41.41 4.73 -18.40
N SER A 8 40.56 4.90 -17.41
CA SER A 8 40.70 6.05 -16.51
C SER A 8 40.42 5.60 -15.07
N ARG A 9 41.51 5.50 -14.35
CA ARG A 9 41.56 5.35 -12.89
C ARG A 9 41.62 6.77 -12.33
N THR A 10 40.73 7.11 -11.44
CA THR A 10 40.86 8.28 -10.55
C THR A 10 40.24 7.87 -9.23
N ALA A 11 41.05 7.47 -8.33
CA ALA A 11 41.69 8.17 -7.23
C ALA A 11 40.75 8.47 -6.04
N LEU A 12 41.07 7.75 -4.96
CA LEU A 12 40.65 7.91 -3.58
C LEU A 12 40.66 9.39 -3.12
N ALA A 13 39.63 9.77 -2.41
CA ALA A 13 39.73 10.81 -1.40
C ALA A 13 39.04 10.32 -0.13
N LEU A 14 39.87 9.90 0.81
CA LEU A 14 39.55 9.67 2.20
C LEU A 14 39.35 11.02 2.87
N LEU A 15 38.18 11.32 3.38
CA LEU A 15 37.96 12.42 4.32
C LEU A 15 37.35 11.83 5.59
N SER A 16 38.25 11.66 6.54
CA SER A 16 37.97 11.39 7.95
C SER A 16 37.44 12.68 8.60
N ILE A 17 36.31 12.60 9.28
CA ILE A 17 35.85 13.62 10.21
C ILE A 17 35.50 12.97 11.54
N PRO A 18 36.04 13.51 12.66
CA PRO A 18 36.01 12.85 13.95
C PRO A 18 34.68 13.06 14.72
N ALA A 19 34.52 12.18 15.67
CA ALA A 19 33.51 12.14 16.70
C ALA A 19 33.39 13.44 17.51
N ALA A 20 32.17 13.85 17.77
CA ALA A 20 31.85 14.70 18.93
C ALA A 20 30.69 14.07 19.68
N LEU A 21 31.06 13.52 20.82
CA LEU A 21 30.27 12.96 21.89
C LEU A 21 29.63 14.11 22.68
N ALA A 22 28.33 14.17 22.81
CA ALA A 22 27.69 15.03 23.81
C ALA A 22 26.51 14.25 24.44
N LEU A 23 26.79 13.70 25.62
CA LEU A 23 25.83 13.25 26.61
C LEU A 23 25.15 14.44 27.26
N LEU A 24 23.84 14.48 27.27
CA LEU A 24 23.07 15.21 28.26
C LEU A 24 21.94 14.34 28.78
N LEU A 25 22.16 13.81 29.99
CA LEU A 25 21.14 13.27 30.89
C LEU A 25 20.40 14.46 31.54
N SER A 26 19.11 14.41 31.60
CA SER A 26 18.23 15.05 32.59
C SER A 26 16.81 14.59 32.25
N GLY A 27 15.98 14.07 33.09
CA GLY A 27 15.87 13.96 34.52
C GLY A 27 14.42 13.58 34.81
N CYS A 28 14.23 12.68 35.72
CA CYS A 28 12.96 12.17 36.25
C CYS A 28 12.08 13.27 36.87
N ALA A 29 10.76 13.05 36.84
CA ALA A 29 9.94 13.19 38.05
C ALA A 29 8.59 12.50 37.88
N PRO A 30 8.17 11.69 38.87
CA PRO A 30 6.84 11.12 38.97
C PRO A 30 5.99 11.94 39.94
N GLY A 31 4.72 12.05 39.67
CA GLY A 31 3.66 12.48 40.58
C GLY A 31 2.35 11.99 39.96
N GLY A 32 1.64 11.09 40.49
CA GLY A 32 1.12 10.84 41.81
C GLY A 32 -0.13 11.68 42.06
N GLU A 33 -1.30 11.07 41.91
CA GLU A 33 -2.45 11.12 42.82
C GLU A 33 -3.74 10.62 42.16
N GLU A 34 -4.22 9.51 42.65
CA GLU A 34 -5.62 9.05 42.71
C GLU A 34 -6.27 9.68 43.99
N PRO A 35 -7.55 9.47 44.32
CA PRO A 35 -8.72 8.92 43.63
C PRO A 35 -9.97 9.80 43.75
N GLY A 36 -10.97 9.53 42.93
CA GLY A 36 -12.29 10.14 43.07
C GLY A 36 -13.43 9.19 42.65
N GLU A 37 -13.79 8.34 43.57
CA GLU A 37 -14.96 7.46 43.56
C GLU A 37 -16.25 8.26 43.63
N THR A 38 -17.20 8.05 42.73
CA THR A 38 -18.63 8.29 43.03
C THR A 38 -19.49 7.41 42.11
N THR A 39 -20.16 6.47 42.75
CA THR A 39 -21.16 5.56 42.20
C THR A 39 -22.57 6.22 42.14
N PRO A 40 -23.59 5.57 41.51
CA PRO A 40 -24.63 6.16 40.68
C PRO A 40 -25.90 6.52 41.41
N PRO A 41 -26.93 6.92 40.67
CA PRO A 41 -28.19 6.21 40.84
C PRO A 41 -28.91 5.83 39.55
N ALA A 42 -29.64 4.75 39.72
CA ALA A 42 -30.46 4.04 38.78
C ALA A 42 -31.80 4.77 38.43
N SER A 43 -32.42 4.17 37.42
CA SER A 43 -33.84 4.13 37.07
C SER A 43 -34.36 5.14 36.05
N ALA A 44 -34.79 4.65 34.90
CA ALA A 44 -36.20 4.49 34.56
C ALA A 44 -36.40 3.93 33.16
N THR A 45 -37.04 2.83 33.13
CA THR A 45 -37.93 2.18 32.18
C THR A 45 -38.65 3.09 31.20
N SER A 46 -38.64 2.78 29.90
CA SER A 46 -39.86 2.69 29.11
C SER A 46 -39.61 2.11 27.71
N PRO A 47 -40.51 1.26 27.21
CA PRO A 47 -40.37 0.62 25.93
C PRO A 47 -40.98 1.48 24.82
N GLY A 48 -40.19 1.78 23.79
CA GLY A 48 -40.64 2.44 22.57
C GLY A 48 -40.34 1.56 21.37
N ALA A 49 -41.41 1.20 20.68
CA ALA A 49 -41.44 0.31 19.53
C ALA A 49 -40.48 0.69 18.43
N SER A 50 -39.76 -0.31 17.93
CA SER A 50 -39.00 -0.28 16.67
C SER A 50 -39.90 -0.14 15.45
N PRO A 51 -39.50 0.66 14.45
CA PRO A 51 -39.77 0.34 13.07
C PRO A 51 -38.65 -0.56 12.56
N THR A 52 -39.04 -1.72 12.06
CA THR A 52 -38.20 -2.65 11.33
C THR A 52 -37.72 -1.97 10.04
N GLU A 53 -36.46 -1.56 10.00
CA GLU A 53 -35.78 -1.25 8.76
C GLU A 53 -35.45 -2.57 8.03
N PRO A 54 -35.69 -2.65 6.71
CA PRO A 54 -35.28 -3.80 5.94
C PRO A 54 -33.75 -3.82 5.93
N GLY A 55 -33.20 -4.87 6.53
CA GLY A 55 -31.77 -5.10 6.63
C GLY A 55 -31.11 -5.06 5.26
N SER A 56 -30.30 -4.05 5.02
CA SER A 56 -29.21 -4.12 4.05
C SER A 56 -28.25 -5.19 4.54
N ALA A 57 -28.24 -6.34 3.87
CA ALA A 57 -27.23 -7.35 4.08
C ALA A 57 -25.86 -6.68 3.87
N PRO A 58 -24.87 -6.90 4.75
CA PRO A 58 -23.52 -6.46 4.50
C PRO A 58 -23.04 -7.09 3.18
N PRO A 59 -22.30 -6.36 2.32
CA PRO A 59 -21.72 -6.95 1.13
C PRO A 59 -20.86 -8.12 1.57
N SER A 60 -21.19 -9.32 1.08
CA SER A 60 -20.41 -10.53 1.34
C SER A 60 -19.01 -10.29 0.80
N SER A 61 -18.02 -10.23 1.68
CA SER A 61 -16.61 -10.25 1.28
C SER A 61 -16.37 -11.50 0.44
N PRO A 62 -15.78 -11.38 -0.76
CA PRO A 62 -15.38 -12.55 -1.51
C PRO A 62 -14.43 -13.40 -0.66
N ALA A 63 -14.63 -14.71 -0.65
CA ALA A 63 -13.72 -15.64 0.00
C ALA A 63 -12.33 -15.49 -0.64
N GLU A 64 -11.28 -15.39 0.17
CA GLU A 64 -9.90 -15.39 -0.32
C GLU A 64 -9.69 -16.61 -1.25
N GLY A 65 -9.26 -16.35 -2.48
CA GLY A 65 -9.04 -17.38 -3.48
C GLY A 65 -10.21 -17.67 -4.41
N ALA A 66 -11.33 -16.95 -4.31
CA ALA A 66 -12.39 -17.04 -5.33
C ALA A 66 -11.89 -16.49 -6.68
N PRO A 67 -12.35 -17.04 -7.83
CA PRO A 67 -12.06 -16.47 -9.14
C PRO A 67 -12.47 -15.00 -9.21
N VAL A 68 -11.63 -14.16 -9.82
CA VAL A 68 -11.89 -12.73 -9.94
C VAL A 68 -11.99 -12.30 -11.40
N ASP A 69 -12.97 -11.47 -11.69
CA ASP A 69 -13.11 -10.76 -12.96
C ASP A 69 -12.59 -9.34 -12.81
N THR A 70 -11.62 -8.98 -13.64
CA THR A 70 -10.89 -7.73 -13.49
C THR A 70 -10.75 -6.98 -14.80
N LYS A 71 -10.91 -5.67 -14.74
CA LYS A 71 -10.56 -4.75 -15.83
C LYS A 71 -9.93 -3.50 -15.24
N LEU A 72 -8.61 -3.43 -15.27
CA LEU A 72 -7.84 -2.33 -14.69
C LEU A 72 -7.04 -1.58 -15.73
N LYS A 73 -6.92 -0.26 -15.52
CA LYS A 73 -5.94 0.63 -16.12
C LYS A 73 -4.95 1.04 -15.06
N ILE A 74 -3.68 0.92 -15.38
CA ILE A 74 -2.57 1.22 -14.49
C ILE A 74 -1.71 2.29 -15.14
N SER A 75 -1.51 3.42 -14.47
CA SER A 75 -0.57 4.47 -14.88
C SER A 75 0.57 4.52 -13.89
N VAL A 76 1.80 4.32 -14.35
CA VAL A 76 3.00 4.36 -13.50
C VAL A 76 3.86 5.55 -13.87
N SER A 77 4.25 6.34 -12.85
CA SER A 77 5.24 7.41 -12.95
C SER A 77 6.51 6.98 -12.20
N THR A 78 7.65 7.03 -12.86
CA THR A 78 8.93 6.56 -12.30
C THR A 78 9.78 7.62 -11.64
N SER A 79 9.49 8.91 -11.87
CA SER A 79 10.36 10.01 -11.41
C SER A 79 9.63 11.24 -10.89
N GLY A 80 8.35 11.11 -10.55
CA GLY A 80 7.54 12.30 -10.20
C GLY A 80 7.33 13.26 -11.38
N ALA A 81 7.79 12.91 -12.57
CA ALA A 81 7.55 13.64 -13.82
C ALA A 81 6.24 13.21 -14.46
N ASP A 82 5.78 13.98 -15.42
CA ASP A 82 4.53 13.74 -16.14
C ASP A 82 4.54 12.49 -17.04
N TYR A 83 5.68 11.79 -17.14
CA TYR A 83 5.76 10.56 -17.89
C TYR A 83 5.06 9.42 -17.16
N LYS A 84 4.00 8.93 -17.78
CA LYS A 84 3.20 7.81 -17.26
C LYS A 84 3.26 6.67 -18.26
N GLU A 85 3.78 5.54 -17.81
CA GLU A 85 3.58 4.29 -18.53
C GLU A 85 2.17 3.79 -18.25
N GLU A 86 1.37 3.61 -19.30
CA GLU A 86 0.00 3.09 -19.18
C GLU A 86 -0.03 1.61 -19.53
N LYS A 87 -0.63 0.82 -18.65
CA LYS A 87 -0.83 -0.61 -18.79
C LYS A 87 -2.30 -0.97 -18.56
N THR A 88 -2.71 -2.09 -19.11
CA THR A 88 -4.05 -2.66 -18.91
C THR A 88 -3.90 -4.09 -18.39
N LEU A 89 -4.75 -4.46 -17.45
CA LEU A 89 -4.93 -5.85 -17.03
C LEU A 89 -6.40 -6.22 -17.15
N VAL A 90 -6.67 -7.34 -17.83
CA VAL A 90 -7.99 -7.94 -17.92
C VAL A 90 -7.87 -9.40 -17.51
N CYS A 91 -8.58 -9.79 -16.46
CA CYS A 91 -8.68 -11.19 -16.03
C CYS A 91 -10.13 -11.63 -16.10
N VAL A 92 -10.36 -12.86 -16.57
CA VAL A 92 -11.66 -13.55 -16.53
C VAL A 92 -11.44 -14.89 -15.85
N ASP A 93 -12.21 -15.19 -14.82
CA ASP A 93 -11.99 -16.37 -13.96
C ASP A 93 -10.53 -16.47 -13.47
N SER A 94 -9.94 -15.34 -13.08
CA SER A 94 -8.54 -15.23 -12.64
C SER A 94 -7.48 -15.55 -13.71
N LYS A 95 -7.86 -15.66 -14.97
CA LYS A 95 -6.94 -15.88 -16.09
C LYS A 95 -6.79 -14.63 -16.93
N PRO A 96 -5.57 -14.30 -17.34
CA PRO A 96 -5.35 -13.11 -18.14
C PRO A 96 -5.95 -13.25 -19.55
N MET A 97 -6.46 -12.14 -20.06
CA MET A 97 -6.88 -12.00 -21.44
C MET A 97 -5.75 -11.40 -22.29
N GLU A 98 -5.75 -11.69 -23.59
CA GLU A 98 -4.75 -11.17 -24.56
C GLU A 98 -4.69 -9.64 -24.65
N SER A 99 -5.74 -8.96 -24.20
CA SER A 99 -5.79 -7.49 -24.11
C SER A 99 -4.97 -6.91 -22.94
N SER A 100 -4.39 -7.76 -22.10
CA SER A 100 -3.52 -7.34 -21.01
C SER A 100 -2.15 -6.92 -21.53
N THR A 101 -1.62 -5.80 -21.02
CA THR A 101 -0.33 -5.23 -21.44
C THR A 101 0.68 -5.12 -20.29
N VAL A 102 0.31 -5.60 -19.08
CA VAL A 102 1.27 -5.75 -17.98
C VAL A 102 2.34 -6.78 -18.33
N GLN A 103 3.49 -6.72 -17.68
CA GLN A 103 4.65 -7.54 -18.03
C GLN A 103 4.43 -9.05 -17.82
N ASP A 104 3.77 -9.42 -16.72
CA ASP A 104 3.40 -10.80 -16.39
C ASP A 104 1.91 -10.84 -16.02
N PRO A 105 1.01 -11.02 -17.00
CA PRO A 105 -0.42 -10.99 -16.75
C PRO A 105 -0.92 -12.14 -15.86
N ASP A 106 -0.28 -13.31 -15.95
CA ASP A 106 -0.65 -14.47 -15.11
C ASP A 106 -0.33 -14.20 -13.65
N ALA A 107 0.88 -13.71 -13.36
CA ALA A 107 1.27 -13.32 -12.01
C ALA A 107 0.43 -12.18 -11.47
N ALA A 108 0.07 -11.19 -12.31
CA ALA A 108 -0.78 -10.08 -11.92
C ALA A 108 -2.21 -10.52 -11.57
N CYS A 109 -2.86 -11.38 -12.37
CA CYS A 109 -4.17 -11.95 -12.03
C CYS A 109 -4.10 -12.76 -10.72
N ALA A 110 -3.05 -13.58 -10.55
CA ALA A 110 -2.85 -14.35 -9.33
C ALA A 110 -2.58 -13.44 -8.10
N ALA A 111 -1.92 -12.30 -8.26
CA ALA A 111 -1.73 -11.33 -7.18
C ALA A 111 -3.06 -10.70 -6.74
N LEU A 112 -3.96 -10.40 -7.67
CA LEU A 112 -5.30 -9.91 -7.34
C LEU A 112 -6.11 -10.93 -6.55
N VAL A 113 -6.11 -12.20 -6.94
CA VAL A 113 -6.79 -13.28 -6.17
C VAL A 113 -6.32 -13.30 -4.71
N ARG A 114 -5.03 -13.08 -4.46
CA ARG A 114 -4.46 -13.15 -3.09
C ARG A 114 -4.63 -11.87 -2.29
N HIS A 115 -4.63 -10.72 -2.92
CA HIS A 115 -4.40 -9.45 -2.22
C HIS A 115 -5.45 -8.37 -2.50
N ALA A 116 -6.34 -8.54 -3.50
CA ALA A 116 -7.25 -7.48 -3.93
C ALA A 116 -8.13 -6.97 -2.79
N GLU A 117 -8.69 -7.85 -1.97
CA GLU A 117 -9.55 -7.44 -0.87
C GLU A 117 -8.82 -6.56 0.13
N ASN A 118 -7.64 -6.99 0.58
CA ASN A 118 -6.87 -6.24 1.56
C ASN A 118 -6.30 -4.93 1.01
N VAL A 119 -5.91 -4.92 -0.27
CA VAL A 119 -5.24 -3.77 -0.88
C VAL A 119 -6.24 -2.72 -1.38
N PHE A 120 -7.33 -3.13 -2.02
CA PHE A 120 -8.24 -2.19 -2.69
C PHE A 120 -9.49 -1.88 -1.88
N PHE A 121 -9.94 -2.77 -1.01
CA PHE A 121 -11.27 -2.68 -0.40
C PHE A 121 -11.25 -2.58 1.12
N THR A 122 -10.17 -2.98 1.76
CA THR A 122 -10.01 -2.82 3.21
C THR A 122 -9.50 -1.41 3.53
N GLN A 123 -10.17 -0.71 4.44
CA GLN A 123 -9.67 0.57 4.93
C GLN A 123 -8.46 0.33 5.85
N PRO A 124 -7.37 1.07 5.64
CA PRO A 124 -6.23 1.00 6.55
C PRO A 124 -6.63 1.40 7.97
N ASP A 125 -6.13 0.67 8.98
CA ASP A 125 -6.27 1.07 10.37
C ASP A 125 -5.59 2.45 10.57
N PRO A 126 -6.31 3.49 11.02
CA PRO A 126 -5.74 4.82 11.22
C PRO A 126 -4.68 4.86 12.31
N ASN A 127 -4.64 3.84 13.19
CA ASN A 127 -3.65 3.73 14.26
C ASN A 127 -2.48 2.79 13.90
N ARG A 128 -2.44 2.27 12.66
CA ARG A 128 -1.35 1.41 12.21
C ARG A 128 -0.03 2.17 12.21
N ALA A 129 0.95 1.67 12.94
CA ALA A 129 2.31 2.21 12.89
C ALA A 129 3.01 1.77 11.60
N CYS A 130 3.45 2.71 10.80
CA CYS A 130 4.25 2.46 9.60
C CYS A 130 5.69 2.95 9.82
N THR A 131 6.67 2.21 9.30
CA THR A 131 8.06 2.67 9.33
C THR A 131 8.23 3.90 8.42
N GLN A 132 9.13 4.80 8.78
CA GLN A 132 9.47 5.98 7.96
C GLN A 132 10.52 5.62 6.89
N GLU A 133 10.30 4.52 6.20
CA GLU A 133 11.14 4.08 5.10
C GLU A 133 10.67 4.75 3.80
N TYR A 134 11.61 5.23 3.01
CA TYR A 134 11.33 5.81 1.70
C TYR A 134 11.88 4.93 0.59
N GLY A 135 11.00 4.37 -0.24
CA GLY A 135 11.33 3.43 -1.31
C GLY A 135 11.59 4.09 -2.67
N GLY A 136 11.30 5.38 -2.82
CA GLY A 136 11.52 6.12 -4.07
C GLY A 136 10.35 7.03 -4.47
N PRO A 137 10.54 7.83 -5.54
CA PRO A 137 9.55 8.78 -6.03
C PRO A 137 8.46 8.16 -6.91
N GLN A 138 8.49 6.85 -7.12
CA GLN A 138 7.55 6.17 -7.99
C GLN A 138 6.12 6.26 -7.43
N GLN A 139 5.18 6.44 -8.33
CA GLN A 139 3.76 6.40 -8.03
C GLN A 139 3.03 5.58 -9.08
N ALA A 140 1.99 4.88 -8.67
CA ALA A 140 1.10 4.20 -9.59
C ALA A 140 -0.34 4.56 -9.27
N HIS A 141 -1.14 4.78 -10.30
CA HIS A 141 -2.56 5.01 -10.18
C HIS A 141 -3.32 3.90 -10.90
N VAL A 142 -4.17 3.21 -10.16
CA VAL A 142 -4.95 2.06 -10.64
C VAL A 142 -6.42 2.41 -10.61
N THR A 143 -7.08 2.27 -11.76
CA THR A 143 -8.52 2.52 -11.91
C THR A 143 -9.19 1.38 -12.66
N GLY A 144 -10.47 1.17 -12.43
CA GLY A 144 -11.25 0.17 -13.15
C GLY A 144 -12.18 -0.61 -12.23
N THR A 145 -12.30 -1.93 -12.47
CA THR A 145 -13.19 -2.80 -11.69
C THR A 145 -12.51 -4.11 -11.33
N ILE A 146 -12.82 -4.61 -10.13
CA ILE A 146 -12.50 -5.96 -9.67
C ILE A 146 -13.81 -6.56 -9.13
N ASP A 147 -14.28 -7.66 -9.69
CA ASP A 147 -15.56 -8.31 -9.36
C ASP A 147 -16.75 -7.34 -9.37
N GLY A 148 -16.77 -6.45 -10.38
CA GLY A 148 -17.81 -5.44 -10.53
C GLY A 148 -17.70 -4.26 -9.53
N ARG A 149 -16.77 -4.29 -8.58
CA ARG A 149 -16.51 -3.21 -7.62
C ARG A 149 -15.53 -2.21 -8.21
N GLU A 150 -15.85 -0.92 -8.14
CA GLU A 150 -14.96 0.12 -8.66
C GLU A 150 -13.68 0.25 -7.84
N VAL A 151 -12.58 0.45 -8.56
CA VAL A 151 -11.24 0.67 -8.02
C VAL A 151 -10.72 2.02 -8.48
N ASN A 152 -10.24 2.80 -7.52
CA ASN A 152 -9.51 4.05 -7.75
C ASN A 152 -8.50 4.20 -6.61
N LYS A 153 -7.26 3.75 -6.84
CA LYS A 153 -6.22 3.76 -5.81
C LYS A 153 -4.90 4.26 -6.35
N THR A 154 -4.25 5.11 -5.56
CA THR A 154 -2.87 5.54 -5.78
C THR A 154 -1.94 4.78 -4.85
N PHE A 155 -0.87 4.23 -5.42
CA PHE A 155 0.22 3.58 -4.72
C PHE A 155 1.42 4.51 -4.72
N THR A 156 2.13 4.56 -3.59
CA THR A 156 3.38 5.30 -3.44
C THR A 156 4.39 4.46 -2.67
N LEU A 157 5.58 4.99 -2.46
CA LEU A 157 6.67 4.33 -1.71
C LEU A 157 7.16 5.23 -0.58
N THR A 158 6.28 6.01 0.05
CA THR A 158 6.64 7.05 1.01
C THR A 158 6.82 6.55 2.44
N ASP A 159 6.35 5.35 2.74
CA ASP A 159 6.53 4.69 4.03
C ASP A 159 6.47 3.15 3.89
N GLY A 160 6.85 2.42 4.94
CA GLY A 160 6.92 0.96 4.89
C GLY A 160 5.57 0.27 4.67
N CYS A 161 4.45 0.87 5.07
CA CYS A 161 3.12 0.31 4.80
C CYS A 161 2.78 0.40 3.31
N GLN A 162 3.06 1.54 2.69
CA GLN A 162 2.82 1.75 1.27
C GLN A 162 3.78 0.92 0.40
N ILE A 163 5.04 0.78 0.84
CA ILE A 163 6.00 -0.14 0.22
C ILE A 163 5.48 -1.59 0.28
N SER A 164 4.90 -2.01 1.40
CA SER A 164 4.29 -3.34 1.53
C SER A 164 3.11 -3.54 0.57
N GLU A 165 2.23 -2.55 0.42
CA GLU A 165 1.12 -2.61 -0.53
C GLU A 165 1.61 -2.67 -1.98
N TRP A 166 2.63 -1.86 -2.33
CA TRP A 166 3.27 -1.91 -3.64
C TRP A 166 3.85 -3.29 -3.93
N ASN A 167 4.57 -3.86 -2.96
CA ASN A 167 5.18 -5.18 -3.10
C ASN A 167 4.15 -6.30 -3.25
N ALA A 168 3.00 -6.19 -2.59
CA ALA A 168 1.88 -7.13 -2.77
C ALA A 168 1.32 -7.08 -4.20
N MET A 169 1.39 -5.91 -4.86
CA MET A 169 0.91 -5.67 -6.22
C MET A 169 2.06 -5.49 -7.25
N LYS A 170 3.28 -5.92 -6.94
CA LYS A 170 4.46 -5.71 -7.81
C LYS A 170 4.29 -6.30 -9.22
N ASP A 171 3.57 -7.41 -9.36
CA ASP A 171 3.33 -8.07 -10.63
C ASP A 171 2.34 -7.27 -11.51
N LEU A 172 1.52 -6.42 -10.87
CA LEU A 172 0.63 -5.47 -11.54
C LEU A 172 1.33 -4.14 -11.83
N LEU A 173 2.06 -3.60 -10.85
CA LEU A 173 2.61 -2.25 -10.87
C LEU A 173 4.02 -2.20 -11.49
N GLY A 174 4.75 -3.30 -11.41
CA GLY A 174 6.19 -3.36 -11.64
C GLY A 174 6.98 -3.27 -10.35
N GLY A 175 8.26 -3.66 -10.40
CA GLY A 175 9.15 -3.63 -9.24
C GLY A 175 9.33 -2.22 -8.67
N ALA A 176 9.36 -2.10 -7.35
CA ALA A 176 9.76 -0.86 -6.69
C ALA A 176 11.22 -0.55 -7.03
N GLY A 177 11.49 0.65 -7.56
CA GLY A 177 12.86 1.09 -7.83
C GLY A 177 13.31 1.08 -9.30
N GLY A 178 12.39 0.92 -10.26
CA GLY A 178 12.67 1.22 -11.69
C GLY A 178 13.83 0.44 -12.29
N LYS A 179 14.13 -0.76 -11.84
CA LYS A 179 14.98 -1.68 -12.58
C LYS A 179 14.09 -2.53 -13.47
N VAL A 180 13.99 -2.11 -14.71
CA VAL A 180 13.58 -2.93 -15.84
C VAL A 180 14.67 -3.90 -16.15
#